data_742fd958ae08aec9143b9161540a8f34
#
_entry.id   742fd958ae08aec9143b9161540a8f34
#
_cell.length_a   1.000
_cell.length_b   1.000
_cell.length_c   1.000
_cell.angle_alpha   90.00
_cell.angle_beta   90.00
_cell.angle_gamma   90.00
#
_symmetry.space_group_name_H-M   'P 1'
#
loop_
_entity.id
_entity.type
_entity.pdbx_description
1 polymer ?
#
loop_
_entity_poly.entity_id
_entity_poly.type
_entity_poly.pdbx_seq_one_letter_code
_entity_poly.pdbx_strand_id
1 'polypeptide(L)'
;MVGPVIYADDLVVVTHRPLSEGAPMPGYLFIETRRHVPTLADLTDDEGAAVGWAVRRSAYALRTELAPEFVFSAITGRSVAHFHQHVFVRPEGTPDVVNWFDSDSWEGGPRIGQSGLTVLCERLSAHFVQG
;
A
#
# COMPACT_ATOMS: atom_id res chain seq x y z
N MET A 1 0.74 7.12 13.43
CA MET A 1 -0.45 6.26 13.57
C MET A 1 -0.42 5.18 12.48
N VAL A 2 -0.62 3.94 12.86
CA VAL A 2 -0.62 2.81 11.92
C VAL A 2 -2.05 2.58 11.44
N GLY A 3 -2.20 2.36 10.14
CA GLY A 3 -3.50 2.03 9.56
C GLY A 3 -3.90 0.57 9.77
N PRO A 4 -5.05 0.16 9.24
CA PRO A 4 -5.54 -1.21 9.36
C PRO A 4 -4.57 -2.23 8.76
N VAL A 5 -4.40 -3.36 9.42
CA VAL A 5 -3.56 -4.45 8.94
C VAL A 5 -4.34 -5.27 7.90
N ILE A 6 -3.71 -5.51 6.75
CA ILE A 6 -4.25 -6.34 5.68
C ILE A 6 -3.67 -7.76 5.77
N TYR A 7 -2.38 -7.86 6.04
CA TYR A 7 -1.66 -9.13 6.12
C TYR A 7 -0.46 -8.99 7.04
N ALA A 8 -0.14 -10.04 7.77
CA ALA A 8 1.07 -10.09 8.58
C ALA A 8 1.56 -11.53 8.66
N ASP A 9 2.88 -11.70 8.62
CA ASP A 9 3.56 -12.97 8.89
C ASP A 9 4.79 -12.71 9.77
N ASP A 10 5.70 -13.65 9.84
CA ASP A 10 6.90 -13.52 10.69
C ASP A 10 7.88 -12.46 10.19
N LEU A 11 7.83 -12.10 8.92
CA LEU A 11 8.81 -11.22 8.29
C LEU A 11 8.27 -9.86 7.89
N VAL A 12 7.00 -9.77 7.46
CA VAL A 12 6.42 -8.54 6.91
C VAL A 12 5.02 -8.26 7.44
N VAL A 13 4.66 -6.99 7.37
CA VAL A 13 3.30 -6.51 7.65
C VAL A 13 2.85 -5.63 6.49
N VAL A 14 1.61 -5.83 6.04
CA VAL A 14 0.97 -4.97 5.03
C VAL A 14 -0.18 -4.22 5.70
N THR A 15 -0.16 -2.90 5.59
CA THR A 15 -1.19 -2.03 6.15
C THR A 15 -1.73 -1.09 5.09
N HIS A 16 -2.97 -0.65 5.25
CA HIS A 16 -3.48 0.48 4.47
C HIS A 16 -3.12 1.78 5.20
N ARG A 17 -2.79 2.82 4.44
CA ARG A 17 -2.55 4.14 5.00
C ARG A 17 -3.78 4.60 5.79
N PRO A 18 -3.61 5.20 6.99
CA PRO A 18 -4.75 5.76 7.72
C PRO A 18 -5.43 6.85 6.88
N LEU A 19 -6.76 6.93 6.96
CA LEU A 19 -7.50 8.02 6.32
C LEU A 19 -7.31 9.31 7.10
N SER A 20 -7.21 10.42 6.36
CA SER A 20 -7.11 11.76 6.92
C SER A 20 -7.70 12.75 5.92
N GLU A 21 -7.83 14.03 6.33
CA GLU A 21 -8.32 15.07 5.44
C GLU A 21 -7.42 15.26 4.22
N GLY A 22 -6.10 15.07 4.40
CA GLY A 22 -5.14 15.19 3.30
C GLY A 22 -4.92 13.89 2.53
N ALA A 23 -5.51 12.79 2.97
CA ALA A 23 -5.31 11.48 2.37
C ALA A 23 -6.57 10.61 2.47
N PRO A 24 -7.66 11.00 1.79
CA PRO A 24 -8.94 10.28 1.87
C PRO A 24 -9.09 9.14 0.88
N MET A 25 -8.10 8.94 0.00
CA MET A 25 -8.23 8.04 -1.14
C MET A 25 -7.94 6.60 -0.74
N PRO A 26 -8.78 5.62 -1.18
CA PRO A 26 -8.50 4.21 -0.95
C PRO A 26 -7.37 3.70 -1.85
N GLY A 27 -6.68 2.66 -1.38
CA GLY A 27 -5.71 1.96 -2.22
C GLY A 27 -4.27 2.42 -2.05
N TYR A 28 -3.89 2.91 -0.88
CA TYR A 28 -2.50 3.24 -0.58
C TYR A 28 -2.00 2.31 0.53
N LEU A 29 -1.10 1.40 0.18
CA LEU A 29 -0.60 0.37 1.09
C LEU A 29 0.87 0.59 1.43
N PHE A 30 1.24 0.15 2.64
CA PHE A 30 2.63 0.07 3.08
C PHE A 30 3.00 -1.38 3.32
N ILE A 31 4.18 -1.77 2.86
CA ILE A 31 4.79 -3.04 3.22
C ILE A 31 6.01 -2.71 4.07
N GLU A 32 6.04 -3.26 5.28
CA GLU A 32 7.12 -3.05 6.24
C GLU A 32 7.69 -4.39 6.68
N THR A 33 8.99 -4.43 6.96
CA THR A 33 9.58 -5.58 7.66
C THR A 33 9.27 -5.47 9.15
N ARG A 34 9.09 -6.63 9.81
CA ARG A 34 8.93 -6.63 11.27
C ARG A 34 10.20 -6.22 11.98
N ARG A 35 11.34 -6.62 11.45
CA ARG A 35 12.64 -6.19 11.96
C ARG A 35 12.88 -4.74 11.54
N HIS A 36 13.28 -3.91 12.47
CA HIS A 36 13.58 -2.50 12.20
C HIS A 36 14.89 -2.36 11.46
N VAL A 37 14.81 -2.10 10.16
CA VAL A 37 15.98 -1.82 9.31
C VAL A 37 15.74 -0.53 8.54
N PRO A 38 16.79 0.28 8.33
CA PRO A 38 16.59 1.60 7.73
C PRO A 38 16.41 1.57 6.21
N THR A 39 17.05 0.64 5.50
CA THR A 39 17.06 0.67 4.03
C THR A 39 16.88 -0.70 3.41
N LEU A 40 16.56 -0.70 2.12
CA LEU A 40 16.44 -1.92 1.31
C LEU A 40 17.70 -2.79 1.38
N ALA A 41 18.87 -2.17 1.38
CA ALA A 41 20.14 -2.90 1.39
C ALA A 41 20.37 -3.68 2.70
N ASP A 42 19.67 -3.31 3.77
CA ASP A 42 19.81 -3.94 5.08
C ASP A 42 18.92 -5.18 5.27
N LEU A 43 18.05 -5.49 4.32
CA LEU A 43 17.19 -6.67 4.39
C LEU A 43 18.01 -7.95 4.26
N THR A 44 17.57 -9.01 4.93
CA THR A 44 18.06 -10.36 4.63
C THR A 44 17.45 -10.85 3.33
N ASP A 45 18.00 -11.92 2.76
CA ASP A 45 17.45 -12.55 1.56
C ASP A 45 16.01 -13.00 1.78
N ASP A 46 15.72 -13.58 2.95
CA ASP A 46 14.36 -14.02 3.28
C ASP A 46 13.40 -12.83 3.40
N GLU A 47 13.86 -11.73 4.00
CA GLU A 47 13.05 -10.50 4.07
C GLU A 47 12.81 -9.91 2.69
N GLY A 48 13.83 -9.89 1.84
CA GLY A 48 13.69 -9.42 0.46
C GLY A 48 12.68 -10.23 -0.33
N ALA A 49 12.71 -11.55 -0.19
CA ALA A 49 11.74 -12.43 -0.84
C ALA A 49 10.32 -12.19 -0.31
N ALA A 50 10.17 -12.03 1.01
CA ALA A 50 8.88 -11.78 1.64
C ALA A 50 8.29 -10.44 1.21
N VAL A 51 9.12 -9.39 1.14
CA VAL A 51 8.70 -8.07 0.65
C VAL A 51 8.24 -8.15 -0.81
N GLY A 52 9.03 -8.80 -1.67
CA GLY A 52 8.67 -8.95 -3.09
C GLY A 52 7.35 -9.66 -3.28
N TRP A 53 7.13 -10.74 -2.53
CA TRP A 53 5.87 -11.46 -2.55
C TRP A 53 4.70 -10.57 -2.10
N ALA A 54 4.88 -9.84 -0.99
CA ALA A 54 3.83 -8.97 -0.44
C ALA A 54 3.51 -7.80 -1.38
N VAL A 55 4.52 -7.22 -2.03
CA VAL A 55 4.34 -6.14 -3.02
C VAL A 55 3.51 -6.64 -4.20
N ARG A 56 3.86 -7.80 -4.75
CA ARG A 56 3.11 -8.36 -5.87
C ARG A 56 1.67 -8.69 -5.49
N ARG A 57 1.46 -9.30 -4.32
CA ARG A 57 0.11 -9.60 -3.82
C ARG A 57 -0.71 -8.35 -3.58
N SER A 58 -0.08 -7.31 -3.04
CA SER A 58 -0.72 -6.00 -2.84
C SER A 58 -1.17 -5.41 -4.18
N ALA A 59 -0.29 -5.43 -5.18
CA ALA A 59 -0.63 -4.90 -6.50
C ALA A 59 -1.77 -5.68 -7.16
N TYR A 60 -1.74 -7.01 -7.08
CA TYR A 60 -2.79 -7.86 -7.61
C TYR A 60 -4.13 -7.60 -6.91
N ALA A 61 -4.11 -7.51 -5.57
CA ALA A 61 -5.31 -7.26 -4.78
C ALA A 61 -5.93 -5.91 -5.11
N LEU A 62 -5.10 -4.85 -5.18
CA LEU A 62 -5.56 -3.51 -5.53
C LEU A 62 -6.15 -3.47 -6.93
N ARG A 63 -5.50 -4.11 -7.89
CA ARG A 63 -6.01 -4.18 -9.27
C ARG A 63 -7.37 -4.87 -9.32
N THR A 64 -7.53 -5.95 -8.58
CA THR A 64 -8.76 -6.74 -8.58
C THR A 64 -9.90 -6.00 -7.89
N GLU A 65 -9.63 -5.38 -6.75
CA GLU A 65 -10.68 -4.76 -5.93
C GLU A 65 -11.06 -3.36 -6.37
N LEU A 66 -10.14 -2.58 -6.93
CA LEU A 66 -10.36 -1.18 -7.27
C LEU A 66 -10.35 -0.87 -8.75
N ALA A 67 -9.91 -1.79 -9.60
CA ALA A 67 -9.80 -1.61 -11.06
C ALA A 67 -9.19 -0.24 -11.44
N PRO A 68 -8.00 0.10 -10.91
CA PRO A 68 -7.37 1.40 -11.20
C PRO A 68 -6.78 1.43 -12.60
N GLU A 69 -6.41 2.63 -13.06
CA GLU A 69 -5.65 2.79 -14.29
C GLU A 69 -4.27 2.13 -14.16
N PHE A 70 -3.57 2.41 -13.05
CA PHE A 70 -2.25 1.83 -12.74
C PHE A 70 -2.13 1.53 -11.26
N VAL A 71 -1.26 0.56 -10.94
CA VAL A 71 -0.72 0.36 -9.59
C VAL A 71 0.76 0.63 -9.65
N PHE A 72 1.23 1.50 -8.77
CA PHE A 72 2.64 1.87 -8.67
C PHE A 72 3.25 1.35 -7.37
N SER A 73 4.56 1.22 -7.35
CA SER A 73 5.29 0.90 -6.13
C SER A 73 6.57 1.72 -6.06
N ALA A 74 6.93 2.14 -4.85
CA ALA A 74 8.11 2.95 -4.61
C ALA A 74 8.64 2.80 -3.20
N ILE A 75 9.94 3.04 -3.03
CA ILE A 75 10.62 3.11 -1.74
C ILE A 75 11.25 4.50 -1.67
N THR A 76 10.89 5.29 -0.66
CA THR A 76 11.45 6.64 -0.52
C THR A 76 12.46 6.77 0.63
N GLY A 77 12.14 6.24 1.80
CA GLY A 77 13.07 6.03 2.91
C GLY A 77 13.77 7.23 3.51
N ARG A 78 13.40 8.47 3.16
CA ARG A 78 14.16 9.65 3.58
C ARG A 78 13.86 10.13 5.00
N SER A 79 12.61 10.01 5.41
CA SER A 79 12.14 10.67 6.64
C SER A 79 11.91 9.71 7.79
N VAL A 80 11.96 8.41 7.54
CA VAL A 80 11.72 7.37 8.56
C VAL A 80 12.83 6.34 8.45
N ALA A 81 13.49 6.05 9.56
CA ALA A 81 14.57 5.05 9.63
C ALA A 81 14.02 3.64 9.80
N HIS A 82 12.98 3.30 9.04
CA HIS A 82 12.34 1.99 9.01
C HIS A 82 11.91 1.71 7.58
N PHE A 83 12.28 0.55 7.05
CA PHE A 83 11.98 0.19 5.68
C PHE A 83 10.47 0.20 5.44
N HIS A 84 10.04 1.00 4.47
CA HIS A 84 8.67 1.06 3.96
C HIS A 84 8.68 0.97 2.46
N GLN A 85 7.94 0.03 1.89
CA GLN A 85 7.64 0.06 0.47
C GLN A 85 6.19 0.44 0.28
N HIS A 86 5.95 1.41 -0.59
CA HIS A 86 4.63 1.93 -0.90
C HIS A 86 4.07 1.18 -2.11
N VAL A 87 2.80 0.79 -2.05
CA VAL A 87 2.06 0.26 -3.21
C VAL A 87 0.74 1.01 -3.27
N PHE A 88 0.49 1.71 -4.35
CA PHE A 88 -0.65 2.62 -4.42
C PHE A 88 -1.23 2.68 -5.82
N VAL A 89 -2.51 3.08 -5.88
CA VAL A 89 -3.24 3.13 -7.14
C VAL A 89 -3.22 4.53 -7.73
N ARG A 90 -3.28 4.58 -9.08
CA ARG A 90 -3.72 5.75 -9.83
C ARG A 90 -5.12 5.43 -10.32
N PRO A 91 -6.16 6.05 -9.76
CA PRO A 91 -7.54 5.75 -10.15
C PRO A 91 -7.81 6.06 -11.62
N GLU A 92 -8.72 5.29 -12.21
CA GLU A 92 -9.21 5.53 -13.56
C GLU A 92 -9.79 6.94 -13.63
N GLY A 93 -9.49 7.65 -14.70
CA GLY A 93 -9.96 9.03 -14.91
C GLY A 93 -9.11 10.10 -14.25
N THR A 94 -8.02 9.76 -13.55
CA THR A 94 -7.11 10.75 -12.97
C THR A 94 -6.56 11.66 -14.07
N PRO A 95 -6.69 12.99 -13.95
CA PRO A 95 -6.16 13.91 -14.96
C PRO A 95 -4.66 13.80 -15.15
N ASP A 96 -4.19 13.99 -16.41
CA ASP A 96 -2.78 13.89 -16.74
C ASP A 96 -1.90 14.86 -15.95
N VAL A 97 -2.45 16.01 -15.55
CA VAL A 97 -1.71 17.01 -14.78
C VAL A 97 -1.43 16.57 -13.35
N VAL A 98 -2.15 15.57 -12.83
CA VAL A 98 -1.91 15.04 -11.49
C VAL A 98 -0.69 14.14 -11.55
N ASN A 99 0.33 14.48 -10.73
CA ASN A 99 1.55 13.67 -10.64
C ASN A 99 1.21 12.25 -10.19
N TRP A 100 1.90 11.26 -10.74
CA TRP A 100 1.65 9.85 -10.42
C TRP A 100 1.79 9.52 -8.93
N PHE A 101 2.63 10.28 -8.20
CA PHE A 101 2.85 10.10 -6.77
C PHE A 101 1.90 10.94 -5.90
N ASP A 102 1.02 11.70 -6.49
CA ASP A 102 0.22 12.71 -5.80
C ASP A 102 -1.27 12.62 -6.16
N SER A 103 -1.78 11.40 -6.29
CA SER A 103 -3.19 11.17 -6.62
C SER A 103 -4.15 11.80 -5.61
N ASP A 104 -3.71 12.00 -4.36
CA ASP A 104 -4.52 12.65 -3.33
C ASP A 104 -4.85 14.11 -3.66
N SER A 105 -4.07 14.75 -4.52
CA SER A 105 -4.35 16.12 -4.94
C SER A 105 -5.53 16.22 -5.91
N TRP A 106 -5.99 15.09 -6.46
CA TRP A 106 -7.15 15.07 -7.35
C TRP A 106 -8.44 15.13 -6.55
N GLU A 107 -9.07 16.30 -6.51
CA GLU A 107 -10.31 16.52 -5.77
C GLU A 107 -11.48 15.66 -6.27
N GLY A 108 -11.50 15.32 -7.54
CA GLY A 108 -12.52 14.44 -8.14
C GLY A 108 -12.28 12.96 -7.91
N GLY A 109 -11.23 12.58 -7.19
CA GLY A 109 -10.86 11.20 -6.96
C GLY A 109 -11.80 10.46 -6.02
N PRO A 110 -11.70 9.12 -6.01
CA PRO A 110 -12.51 8.31 -5.10
C PRO A 110 -12.17 8.60 -3.64
N ARG A 111 -13.19 8.55 -2.80
CA ARG A 111 -13.08 8.77 -1.36
C ARG A 111 -13.86 7.71 -0.63
N ILE A 112 -13.35 7.25 0.51
CA ILE A 112 -14.06 6.32 1.38
C ILE A 112 -14.02 6.81 2.82
N GLY A 113 -15.03 6.40 3.59
CA GLY A 113 -15.02 6.59 5.04
C GLY A 113 -14.40 5.39 5.75
N GLN A 114 -14.37 5.45 7.09
CA GLN A 114 -13.74 4.40 7.88
C GLN A 114 -14.39 3.03 7.68
N SER A 115 -15.73 2.97 7.58
CA SER A 115 -16.42 1.70 7.35
C SER A 115 -16.10 1.10 5.97
N GLY A 116 -16.00 1.95 4.95
CA GLY A 116 -15.58 1.53 3.61
C GLY A 116 -14.16 1.01 3.60
N LEU A 117 -13.27 1.66 4.34
CA LEU A 117 -11.88 1.21 4.48
C LEU A 117 -11.81 -0.17 5.12
N THR A 118 -12.57 -0.41 6.17
CA THR A 118 -12.62 -1.71 6.84
C THR A 118 -13.03 -2.82 5.87
N VAL A 119 -14.08 -2.59 5.08
CA VAL A 119 -14.54 -3.55 4.07
C VAL A 119 -13.47 -3.77 3.00
N LEU A 120 -12.87 -2.70 2.51
CA LEU A 120 -11.81 -2.81 1.51
C LEU A 120 -10.64 -3.64 2.04
N CYS A 121 -10.18 -3.39 3.27
CA CYS A 121 -9.06 -4.14 3.85
C CYS A 121 -9.39 -5.61 4.01
N GLU A 122 -10.62 -5.96 4.36
CA GLU A 122 -11.06 -7.36 4.42
C GLU A 122 -10.98 -8.03 3.04
N ARG A 123 -11.41 -7.32 1.98
CA ARG A 123 -11.34 -7.84 0.61
C ARG A 123 -9.91 -7.99 0.14
N LEU A 124 -9.07 -7.00 0.43
CA LEU A 124 -7.65 -7.06 0.07
C LEU A 124 -6.95 -8.23 0.79
N SER A 125 -7.27 -8.42 2.06
CA SER A 125 -6.69 -9.50 2.88
C SER A 125 -6.91 -10.88 2.26
N ALA A 126 -8.06 -11.11 1.64
CA ALA A 126 -8.39 -12.39 1.00
C ALA A 126 -7.42 -12.79 -0.11
N HIS A 127 -6.69 -11.83 -0.68
CA HIS A 127 -5.71 -12.08 -1.75
C HIS A 127 -4.33 -12.49 -1.23
N PHE A 128 -4.14 -12.53 0.09
CA PHE A 128 -2.84 -12.88 0.70
C PHE A 128 -2.77 -14.32 1.19
N VAL A 129 -3.63 -15.17 0.66
CA VAL A 129 -3.58 -16.61 1.00
C VAL A 129 -2.39 -17.24 0.30
N GLN A 130 -1.54 -17.91 1.08
CA GLN A 130 -0.47 -18.76 0.55
C GLN A 130 -1.06 -20.14 0.29
N GLY A 131 -1.16 -20.48 -0.97
CA GLY A 131 -1.73 -21.77 -1.34
C GLY A 131 -0.85 -22.55 -2.23
#